data_afbc82b9d6f6ea80e5a5597da2461ba4
#
_entry.id   afbc82b9d6f6ea80e5a5597da2461ba4
#
_cell.length_a   1.000
_cell.length_b   1.000
_cell.length_c   1.000
_cell.angle_alpha   90.00
_cell.angle_beta   90.00
_cell.angle_gamma   90.00
#
_symmetry.space_group_name_H-M   'P 1'
#
loop_
_entity.id
_entity.type
_entity.pdbx_description
1 polymer ?
#
loop_
_entity_poly.entity_id
_entity_poly.type
_entity_poly.pdbx_seq_one_letter_code
_entity_poly.pdbx_strand_id
1 'polypeptide(L)'
;MNNRVYFFDTTLRDGEQSPGATMNLQEKLRVAHQLEVLGVDIMEAGFPASSPGDFESVQRIAAQAGDIQVAGLARCVPNDIDRCWEA
;
A
#
# COMPACT_ATOMS: atom_id res chain seq x y z
N MET A 1 -6.29 3.41 29.69
CA MET A 1 -5.42 2.71 28.76
C MET A 1 -6.18 2.30 27.53
N ASN A 2 -5.60 2.53 26.38
CA ASN A 2 -6.24 2.21 25.11
C ASN A 2 -5.89 0.78 24.69
N ASN A 3 -6.90 -0.09 24.64
CA ASN A 3 -6.74 -1.50 24.23
C ASN A 3 -7.14 -1.72 22.77
N ARG A 4 -7.10 -0.67 21.95
CA ARG A 4 -7.48 -0.78 20.55
C ARG A 4 -6.53 -1.70 19.79
N VAL A 5 -7.10 -2.62 18.99
CA VAL A 5 -6.36 -3.46 18.08
C VAL A 5 -6.34 -2.76 16.71
N TYR A 6 -5.15 -2.69 16.09
CA TYR A 6 -4.99 -2.12 14.76
C TYR A 6 -4.81 -3.23 13.74
N PHE A 7 -5.53 -3.13 12.62
CA PHE A 7 -5.40 -4.07 11.52
C PHE A 7 -4.46 -3.49 10.46
N PHE A 8 -3.41 -4.23 10.16
CA PHE A 8 -2.42 -3.91 9.14
C PHE A 8 -2.61 -4.90 7.98
N ASP A 9 -2.95 -4.40 6.81
CA ASP A 9 -3.22 -5.25 5.64
C ASP A 9 -2.09 -5.16 4.63
N THR A 10 -1.63 -6.31 4.14
CA THR A 10 -0.53 -6.42 3.18
C THR A 10 -0.98 -6.97 1.83
N THR A 11 -2.28 -7.01 1.56
CA THR A 11 -2.82 -7.59 0.32
C THR A 11 -2.19 -6.97 -0.92
N LEU A 12 -2.07 -5.65 -0.95
CA LEU A 12 -1.58 -4.92 -2.13
C LEU A 12 -0.07 -5.01 -2.31
N ARG A 13 0.69 -5.42 -1.29
CA ARG A 13 2.13 -5.63 -1.41
C ARG A 13 2.47 -7.11 -1.42
N ASP A 14 2.18 -7.81 -0.34
CA ASP A 14 2.55 -9.21 -0.16
C ASP A 14 1.64 -10.13 -0.98
N GLY A 15 0.35 -9.88 -0.96
CA GLY A 15 -0.62 -10.68 -1.71
C GLY A 15 -0.41 -10.59 -3.22
N GLU A 16 -0.02 -9.44 -3.74
CA GLU A 16 0.25 -9.25 -5.17
C GLU A 16 1.46 -10.06 -5.65
N GLN A 17 2.40 -10.36 -4.76
CA GLN A 17 3.58 -11.14 -5.13
C GLN A 17 3.31 -12.64 -5.23
N SER A 18 2.12 -13.08 -4.85
CA SER A 18 1.72 -14.48 -4.98
C SER A 18 1.57 -14.85 -6.48
N PRO A 19 1.97 -16.06 -6.89
CA PRO A 19 1.82 -16.47 -8.28
C PRO A 19 0.36 -16.36 -8.76
N GLY A 20 0.16 -15.69 -9.89
CA GLY A 20 -1.17 -15.50 -10.49
C GLY A 20 -2.02 -14.41 -9.84
N ALA A 21 -1.49 -13.66 -8.90
CA ALA A 21 -2.24 -12.63 -8.17
C ALA A 21 -1.94 -11.20 -8.66
N THR A 22 -1.29 -11.05 -9.82
CA THR A 22 -0.93 -9.74 -10.35
C THR A 22 -2.19 -8.93 -10.68
N MET A 23 -2.25 -7.71 -10.18
CA MET A 23 -3.36 -6.79 -10.41
C MET A 23 -2.89 -5.55 -11.20
N ASN A 24 -3.77 -5.02 -12.05
CA ASN A 24 -3.52 -3.73 -12.70
C ASN A 24 -3.86 -2.59 -11.73
N LEU A 25 -3.54 -1.35 -12.12
CA LEU A 25 -3.75 -0.18 -11.27
C LEU A 25 -5.22 -0.01 -10.87
N GLN A 26 -6.14 -0.21 -11.80
CA GLN A 26 -7.57 -0.05 -11.51
C GLN A 26 -8.05 -1.06 -10.48
N GLU A 27 -7.58 -2.30 -10.58
CA GLU A 27 -7.91 -3.35 -9.62
C GLU A 27 -7.33 -3.03 -8.24
N LYS A 28 -6.08 -2.53 -8.20
CA LYS A 28 -5.45 -2.13 -6.95
C LYS A 28 -6.23 -1.01 -6.26
N LEU A 29 -6.68 -0.01 -7.02
CA LEU A 29 -7.47 1.08 -6.48
C LEU A 29 -8.79 0.61 -5.91
N ARG A 30 -9.44 -0.36 -6.56
CA ARG A 30 -10.69 -0.95 -6.05
C ARG A 30 -10.47 -1.73 -4.77
N VAL A 31 -9.39 -2.53 -4.71
CA VAL A 31 -9.05 -3.28 -3.49
C VAL A 31 -8.74 -2.32 -2.36
N ALA A 32 -7.98 -1.26 -2.63
CA ALA A 32 -7.67 -0.25 -1.63
C ALA A 32 -8.93 0.39 -1.06
N HIS A 33 -9.89 0.72 -1.91
CA HIS A 33 -11.17 1.28 -1.46
C HIS A 33 -11.94 0.29 -0.59
N GLN A 34 -11.98 -0.99 -0.97
CA GLN A 34 -12.65 -2.01 -0.17
C GLN A 34 -12.01 -2.21 1.19
N LEU A 35 -10.68 -2.15 1.26
CA LEU A 35 -9.98 -2.24 2.54
C LEU A 35 -10.34 -1.08 3.46
N GLU A 36 -10.47 0.10 2.91
CA GLU A 36 -10.92 1.27 3.67
C GLU A 36 -12.34 1.11 4.17
N VAL A 37 -13.25 0.63 3.32
CA VAL A 37 -14.65 0.35 3.70
C VAL A 37 -14.73 -0.70 4.80
N LEU A 38 -13.86 -1.71 4.77
CA LEU A 38 -13.81 -2.75 5.79
C LEU A 38 -13.28 -2.25 7.15
N GLY A 39 -12.70 -1.06 7.19
CA GLY A 39 -12.20 -0.49 8.43
C GLY A 39 -10.78 -0.89 8.79
N VAL A 40 -9.97 -1.31 7.80
CA VAL A 40 -8.55 -1.56 8.01
C VAL A 40 -7.88 -0.25 8.44
N ASP A 41 -7.01 -0.30 9.42
CA ASP A 41 -6.35 0.89 9.97
C ASP A 41 -5.17 1.33 9.12
N ILE A 42 -4.34 0.38 8.68
CA ILE A 42 -3.13 0.65 7.91
C ILE A 42 -3.11 -0.31 6.71
N MET A 43 -2.92 0.24 5.52
CA MET A 43 -2.83 -0.52 4.29
C MET A 43 -1.42 -0.37 3.71
N GLU A 44 -0.73 -1.50 3.53
CA GLU A 44 0.57 -1.51 2.87
C GLU A 44 0.34 -1.58 1.36
N ALA A 45 0.58 -0.46 0.68
CA ALA A 45 0.15 -0.31 -0.71
C ALA A 45 1.12 -0.91 -1.73
N GLY A 46 2.39 -1.06 -1.39
CA GLY A 46 3.37 -1.63 -2.30
C GLY A 46 4.81 -1.27 -1.96
N PHE A 47 5.70 -1.47 -2.93
CA PHE A 47 7.13 -1.19 -2.81
C PHE A 47 7.51 -0.11 -3.83
N PRO A 48 7.46 1.19 -3.46
CA PRO A 48 7.66 2.28 -4.43
C PRO A 48 8.99 2.26 -5.16
N ALA A 49 10.06 1.82 -4.52
CA ALA A 49 11.38 1.79 -5.14
C ALA A 49 11.57 0.64 -6.13
N SER A 50 10.66 -0.33 -6.16
CA SER A 50 10.77 -1.52 -6.99
C SER A 50 10.73 -1.20 -8.48
N SER A 51 9.85 -0.29 -8.90
CA SER A 51 9.71 0.13 -10.29
C SER A 51 8.92 1.43 -10.39
N PRO A 52 8.99 2.15 -11.53
CA PRO A 52 8.14 3.32 -11.75
C PRO A 52 6.64 3.01 -11.65
N GLY A 53 6.23 1.82 -12.11
CA GLY A 53 4.83 1.39 -12.00
C GLY A 53 4.40 1.19 -10.57
N ASP A 54 5.24 0.59 -9.75
CA ASP A 54 4.95 0.41 -8.32
C ASP A 54 4.90 1.75 -7.60
N PHE A 55 5.80 2.67 -7.93
CA PHE A 55 5.78 4.02 -7.40
C PHE A 55 4.45 4.71 -7.71
N GLU A 56 4.03 4.66 -8.97
CA GLU A 56 2.76 5.28 -9.40
C GLU A 56 1.57 4.66 -8.69
N SER A 57 1.55 3.33 -8.55
CA SER A 57 0.46 2.63 -7.86
C SER A 57 0.33 3.08 -6.42
N VAL A 58 1.44 3.13 -5.68
CA VAL A 58 1.43 3.58 -4.28
C VAL A 58 0.99 5.04 -4.20
N GLN A 59 1.50 5.89 -5.08
CA GLN A 59 1.16 7.30 -5.12
C GLN A 59 -0.33 7.51 -5.35
N ARG A 60 -0.92 6.78 -6.30
CA ARG A 60 -2.35 6.87 -6.61
C ARG A 60 -3.21 6.37 -5.46
N ILE A 61 -2.80 5.27 -4.83
CA ILE A 61 -3.52 4.72 -3.68
C ILE A 61 -3.49 5.72 -2.52
N ALA A 62 -2.33 6.31 -2.25
CA ALA A 62 -2.20 7.30 -1.19
C ALA A 62 -3.05 8.54 -1.45
N ALA A 63 -3.12 9.00 -2.71
CA ALA A 63 -3.92 10.15 -3.09
C ALA A 63 -5.43 9.90 -2.96
N GLN A 64 -5.87 8.65 -3.16
CA GLN A 64 -7.28 8.26 -3.05
C GLN A 64 -7.71 8.02 -1.60
N ALA A 65 -6.78 7.64 -0.73
CA ALA A 65 -7.10 7.24 0.63
C ALA A 65 -7.74 8.37 1.43
N GLY A 66 -8.76 8.01 2.23
CA GLY A 66 -9.41 8.94 3.17
C GLY A 66 -8.75 8.85 4.54
N ASP A 67 -9.45 8.21 5.48
CA ASP A 67 -8.98 8.13 6.87
C ASP A 67 -7.97 7.02 7.12
N ILE A 68 -7.79 6.10 6.18
CA ILE A 68 -6.87 4.99 6.32
C ILE A 68 -5.42 5.47 6.15
N GLN A 69 -4.52 4.92 6.95
CA GLN A 69 -3.09 5.18 6.78
C GLN A 69 -2.54 4.29 5.68
N VAL A 70 -1.71 4.87 4.80
CA VAL A 70 -1.06 4.15 3.71
C VAL A 70 0.42 4.02 4.02
N ALA A 71 0.92 2.79 3.97
CA ALA A 71 2.32 2.49 4.19
C ALA A 71 2.93 1.89 2.93
N GLY A 72 4.23 2.04 2.79
CA GLY A 72 5.00 1.42 1.70
C GLY A 72 6.15 0.62 2.25
N LEU A 73 6.58 -0.39 1.50
CA LEU A 73 7.78 -1.16 1.82
C LEU A 73 9.01 -0.39 1.33
N ALA A 74 10.05 -0.35 2.16
CA ALA A 74 11.34 0.21 1.80
C ALA A 74 12.44 -0.60 2.51
N ARG A 75 13.49 -0.97 1.76
CA ARG A 75 14.68 -1.54 2.37
C ARG A 75 15.43 -0.41 3.10
N CYS A 76 16.33 -0.77 4.01
CA CYS A 76 17.10 0.23 4.77
C CYS A 76 18.23 0.83 3.94
N VAL A 77 17.92 1.35 2.76
CA VAL A 77 18.85 2.08 1.89
C VAL A 77 18.21 3.42 1.51
N PRO A 78 19.00 4.50 1.39
CA PRO A 78 18.46 5.85 1.22
C PRO A 78 17.50 6.00 0.03
N ASN A 79 17.83 5.41 -1.11
CA ASN A 79 16.99 5.52 -2.30
C ASN A 79 15.60 4.94 -2.08
N ASP A 80 15.50 3.78 -1.43
CA ASP A 80 14.21 3.12 -1.17
C ASP A 80 13.37 3.99 -0.21
N ILE A 81 13.99 4.53 0.81
CA ILE A 81 13.32 5.36 1.80
C ILE A 81 12.81 6.65 1.16
N ASP A 82 13.64 7.29 0.35
CA ASP A 82 13.27 8.53 -0.34
C ASP A 82 12.10 8.29 -1.30
N ARG A 83 12.14 7.21 -2.09
CA ARG A 83 11.06 6.88 -3.04
C ARG A 83 9.76 6.57 -2.29
N CYS A 84 9.84 5.87 -1.18
CA CYS A 84 8.67 5.57 -0.38
C CYS A 84 8.03 6.84 0.18
N TRP A 85 8.85 7.76 0.65
CA TRP A 85 8.37 9.04 1.19
C TRP A 85 7.73 9.91 0.10
N GLU A 86 8.34 9.94 -1.09
CA GLU A 86 7.85 10.74 -2.22
C GLU A 86 6.52 10.22 -2.76
N ALA A 87 6.29 8.93 -2.66
CA ALA A 87 5.02 8.34 -3.08
C ALA A 87 3.91 8.62 -2.04
#